data_795d515a304d1571af240daafc7bc4a5
#
_entry.id   795d515a304d1571af240daafc7bc4a5
#
_cell.length_a   1.000
_cell.length_b   1.000
_cell.length_c   1.000
_cell.angle_alpha   90.00
_cell.angle_beta   90.00
_cell.angle_gamma   90.00
#
_symmetry.space_group_name_H-M   'P 1'
#
loop_
_entity.id
_entity.type
_entity.pdbx_description
1 polymer ?
#
loop_
_entity_poly.entity_id
_entity_poly.type
_entity_poly.pdbx_seq_one_letter_code
_entity_poly.pdbx_strand_id
1 'polypeptide(L)'
;MIAVSDLSFRSVSIPVLEIPPGLTSVIGPNGCGKTTFLKLLAGIHLPGSGTIHIDGIPPRMAEIGWVNEFPDRNSIFRTVADEIASPLRFRHLPEQEIRSRTEHLIEYLGLAPLRDLPVRDLSGGEKVMIAIAASVISRPQALILDEYDSHLDAHSIARINELLSGLPIPYIIRCTQDMEAAAQGAFLVFLEEGTIRHAGTPETVIPALAGTPFYPFSWRCGYRTRA
;
A
#
# COMPACT_ATOMS: atom_id res chain seq x y z
N MET A 1 -2.94 16.02 -0.82
CA MET A 1 -4.09 15.34 -1.46
C MET A 1 -3.65 14.69 -2.75
N ILE A 2 -4.05 13.44 -3.00
CA ILE A 2 -3.86 12.81 -4.32
C ILE A 2 -5.06 13.18 -5.17
N ALA A 3 -4.81 13.82 -6.33
CA ALA A 3 -5.84 14.23 -7.28
C ALA A 3 -5.69 13.49 -8.61
N VAL A 4 -6.79 12.94 -9.10
CA VAL A 4 -6.90 12.25 -10.39
C VAL A 4 -7.95 12.97 -11.23
N SER A 5 -7.61 13.31 -12.49
CA SER A 5 -8.52 14.03 -13.39
C SER A 5 -8.47 13.43 -14.79
N ASP A 6 -9.64 13.09 -15.35
CA ASP A 6 -9.86 12.57 -16.70
C ASP A 6 -8.94 11.42 -17.10
N LEU A 7 -8.59 10.59 -16.10
CA LEU A 7 -7.64 9.48 -16.24
C LEU A 7 -8.21 8.41 -17.16
N SER A 8 -7.45 8.03 -18.18
CA SER A 8 -7.76 6.87 -19.02
C SER A 8 -6.50 6.09 -19.34
N PHE A 9 -6.56 4.77 -19.12
CA PHE A 9 -5.50 3.84 -19.47
C PHE A 9 -6.05 2.41 -19.55
N ARG A 10 -5.97 1.79 -20.74
CA ARG A 10 -6.55 0.46 -21.02
C ARG A 10 -8.05 0.44 -20.65
N SER A 11 -8.45 -0.46 -19.72
CA SER A 11 -9.82 -0.57 -19.22
C SER A 11 -10.13 0.38 -18.08
N VAL A 12 -9.15 1.12 -17.54
CA VAL A 12 -9.37 2.05 -16.42
C VAL A 12 -9.75 3.42 -16.95
N SER A 13 -10.88 3.95 -16.47
CA SER A 13 -11.39 5.29 -16.78
C SER A 13 -11.93 5.95 -15.53
N ILE A 14 -11.26 6.99 -15.05
CA ILE A 14 -11.61 7.70 -13.81
C ILE A 14 -11.69 9.19 -14.11
N PRO A 15 -12.92 9.75 -14.22
CA PRO A 15 -13.09 11.16 -14.52
C PRO A 15 -12.50 12.07 -13.44
N VAL A 16 -12.81 11.78 -12.20
CA VAL A 16 -12.29 12.53 -11.03
C VAL A 16 -12.21 11.64 -9.82
N LEU A 17 -11.11 11.77 -9.04
CA LEU A 17 -10.97 11.18 -7.73
C LEU A 17 -10.02 12.04 -6.89
N GLU A 18 -10.42 12.30 -5.66
CA GLU A 18 -9.58 12.92 -4.65
C GLU A 18 -9.39 11.96 -3.48
N ILE A 19 -8.14 11.64 -3.16
CA ILE A 19 -7.80 10.76 -2.03
C ILE A 19 -7.15 11.62 -0.94
N PRO A 20 -7.75 11.69 0.25
CA PRO A 20 -7.18 12.41 1.38
C PRO A 20 -5.94 11.70 1.95
N PRO A 21 -5.12 12.39 2.77
CA PRO A 21 -4.08 11.73 3.57
C PRO A 21 -4.66 10.62 4.46
N GLY A 22 -3.84 9.62 4.74
CA GLY A 22 -4.20 8.47 5.57
C GLY A 22 -4.17 7.15 4.82
N LEU A 23 -4.76 6.12 5.43
CA LEU A 23 -4.88 4.79 4.86
C LEU A 23 -6.11 4.69 3.96
N THR A 24 -5.87 4.48 2.67
CA THR A 24 -6.90 4.24 1.65
C THR A 24 -6.89 2.78 1.23
N SER A 25 -8.06 2.14 1.24
CA SER A 25 -8.25 0.79 0.72
C SER A 25 -8.92 0.83 -0.66
N VAL A 26 -8.34 0.18 -1.65
CA VAL A 26 -8.91 -0.02 -2.99
C VAL A 26 -9.43 -1.45 -3.07
N ILE A 27 -10.74 -1.60 -3.28
CA ILE A 27 -11.43 -2.89 -3.36
C ILE A 27 -12.20 -3.01 -4.66
N GLY A 28 -12.61 -4.22 -5.00
CA GLY A 28 -13.41 -4.52 -6.20
C GLY A 28 -13.11 -5.90 -6.76
N PRO A 29 -13.90 -6.37 -7.75
CA PRO A 29 -13.74 -7.67 -8.36
C PRO A 29 -12.34 -7.91 -8.96
N ASN A 30 -11.95 -9.20 -9.06
CA ASN A 30 -10.72 -9.53 -9.76
C ASN A 30 -10.82 -9.12 -11.24
N GLY A 31 -9.72 -8.57 -11.78
CA GLY A 31 -9.67 -8.07 -13.15
C GLY A 31 -10.32 -6.70 -13.38
N CYS A 32 -10.93 -6.06 -12.37
CA CYS A 32 -11.57 -4.74 -12.55
C CYS A 32 -10.59 -3.57 -12.76
N GLY A 33 -9.26 -3.80 -12.64
CA GLY A 33 -8.24 -2.77 -12.89
C GLY A 33 -7.53 -2.21 -11.66
N LYS A 34 -7.70 -2.78 -10.45
CA LYS A 34 -7.05 -2.31 -9.21
C LYS A 34 -5.54 -2.16 -9.34
N THR A 35 -4.84 -3.23 -9.68
CA THR A 35 -3.38 -3.21 -9.91
C THR A 35 -2.96 -2.20 -10.98
N THR A 36 -3.75 -2.06 -12.05
CA THR A 36 -3.49 -1.06 -13.10
C THR A 36 -3.61 0.36 -12.54
N PHE A 37 -4.65 0.63 -11.76
CA PHE A 37 -4.83 1.93 -11.10
C PHE A 37 -3.71 2.21 -10.09
N LEU A 38 -3.33 1.24 -9.26
CA LEU A 38 -2.22 1.40 -8.33
C LEU A 38 -0.89 1.67 -9.05
N LYS A 39 -0.62 0.99 -10.18
CA LYS A 39 0.59 1.24 -10.99
C LYS A 39 0.59 2.62 -11.65
N LEU A 40 -0.57 3.17 -11.97
CA LEU A 40 -0.70 4.56 -12.44
C LEU A 40 -0.42 5.55 -11.30
N LEU A 41 -0.98 5.32 -10.10
CA LEU A 41 -0.69 6.10 -8.90
C LEU A 41 0.79 6.06 -8.51
N ALA A 42 1.45 4.91 -8.72
CA ALA A 42 2.88 4.74 -8.47
C ALA A 42 3.77 5.35 -9.57
N GLY A 43 3.22 5.87 -10.66
CA GLY A 43 3.98 6.34 -11.81
C GLY A 43 4.71 5.25 -12.59
N ILE A 44 4.45 3.97 -12.32
CA ILE A 44 4.99 2.82 -13.05
C ILE A 44 4.41 2.80 -14.47
N HIS A 45 3.11 3.10 -14.60
CA HIS A 45 2.47 3.33 -15.88
C HIS A 45 2.22 4.82 -16.10
N LEU A 46 2.31 5.26 -17.35
CA LEU A 46 1.85 6.59 -17.76
C LEU A 46 0.39 6.48 -18.19
N PRO A 47 -0.47 7.43 -17.79
CA PRO A 47 -1.83 7.47 -18.31
C PRO A 47 -1.84 7.68 -19.84
N GLY A 48 -2.84 7.14 -20.52
CA GLY A 48 -3.10 7.44 -21.94
C GLY A 48 -3.66 8.84 -22.13
N SER A 49 -4.48 9.29 -21.17
CA SER A 49 -4.96 10.67 -21.04
C SER A 49 -5.23 11.00 -19.56
N GLY A 50 -5.44 12.28 -19.27
CA GLY A 50 -5.68 12.79 -17.94
C GLY A 50 -4.41 12.93 -17.10
N THR A 51 -4.58 13.22 -15.82
CA THR A 51 -3.45 13.50 -14.91
C THR A 51 -3.65 12.88 -13.53
N ILE A 52 -2.53 12.62 -12.88
CA ILE A 52 -2.45 12.24 -11.46
C ILE A 52 -1.43 13.15 -10.79
N HIS A 53 -1.77 13.70 -9.64
CA HIS A 53 -0.86 14.49 -8.82
C HIS A 53 -0.93 14.04 -7.36
N ILE A 54 0.21 13.96 -6.70
CA ILE A 54 0.36 13.74 -5.26
C ILE A 54 0.88 15.05 -4.67
N ASP A 55 0.05 15.76 -3.92
CA ASP A 55 0.35 17.12 -3.42
C ASP A 55 0.86 18.07 -4.53
N GLY A 56 0.23 18.01 -5.70
CA GLY A 56 0.60 18.82 -6.86
C GLY A 56 1.78 18.30 -7.68
N ILE A 57 2.40 17.20 -7.27
CA ILE A 57 3.58 16.62 -7.96
C ILE A 57 3.14 15.40 -8.76
N PRO A 58 3.52 15.27 -10.06
CA PRO A 58 3.27 14.05 -10.82
C PRO A 58 3.94 12.83 -10.18
N PRO A 59 3.31 11.62 -10.19
CA PRO A 59 3.83 10.44 -9.49
C PRO A 59 5.28 10.08 -9.82
N ARG A 60 5.73 10.30 -11.06
CA ARG A 60 7.12 10.02 -11.46
C ARG A 60 8.16 10.96 -10.86
N MET A 61 7.73 12.08 -10.33
CA MET A 61 8.58 13.06 -9.65
C MET A 61 8.43 12.98 -8.12
N ALA A 62 7.44 12.24 -7.64
CA ALA A 62 7.20 11.99 -6.24
C ALA A 62 8.02 10.77 -5.76
N GLU A 63 8.36 10.77 -4.50
CA GLU A 63 8.94 9.59 -3.85
C GLU A 63 7.84 8.63 -3.46
N ILE A 64 7.83 7.44 -4.06
CA ILE A 64 6.77 6.45 -3.84
C ILE A 64 7.38 5.10 -3.47
N GLY A 65 6.94 4.55 -2.33
CA GLY A 65 7.19 3.17 -1.95
C GLY A 65 6.21 2.23 -2.67
N TRP A 66 6.69 1.10 -3.16
CA TRP A 66 5.89 0.10 -3.84
C TRP A 66 6.14 -1.28 -3.29
N VAL A 67 5.08 -1.98 -2.88
CA VAL A 67 5.11 -3.39 -2.48
C VAL A 67 4.09 -4.14 -3.33
N ASN A 68 4.54 -5.19 -4.00
CA ASN A 68 3.69 -6.04 -4.83
C ASN A 68 3.20 -7.28 -4.06
N GLU A 69 2.34 -8.08 -4.70
CA GLU A 69 1.76 -9.31 -4.19
C GLU A 69 2.80 -10.36 -3.74
N PHE A 70 3.95 -10.43 -4.42
CA PHE A 70 5.04 -11.38 -4.13
C PHE A 70 6.35 -10.64 -3.86
N PRO A 71 6.49 -9.99 -2.70
CA PRO A 71 7.66 -9.14 -2.44
C PRO A 71 8.97 -9.93 -2.35
N ASP A 72 8.91 -11.20 -1.98
CA ASP A 72 10.07 -12.10 -1.90
C ASP A 72 10.76 -12.33 -3.25
N ARG A 73 10.02 -12.22 -4.36
CA ARG A 73 10.59 -12.33 -5.71
C ARG A 73 11.45 -11.15 -6.12
N ASN A 74 11.35 -10.05 -5.38
CA ASN A 74 12.08 -8.82 -5.65
C ASN A 74 13.25 -8.59 -4.68
N SER A 75 13.45 -9.50 -3.71
CA SER A 75 14.54 -9.42 -2.77
C SER A 75 15.88 -9.64 -3.49
N ILE A 76 16.79 -8.67 -3.37
CA ILE A 76 18.06 -8.64 -4.10
C ILE A 76 19.21 -9.00 -3.16
N PHE A 77 19.10 -8.64 -1.89
CA PHE A 77 20.16 -8.78 -0.91
C PHE A 77 19.97 -10.00 -0.01
N ARG A 78 21.07 -10.46 0.57
CA ARG A 78 21.07 -11.67 1.36
C ARG A 78 20.45 -11.47 2.73
N THR A 79 20.82 -10.41 3.44
CA THR A 79 20.37 -10.13 4.81
C THR A 79 19.24 -9.11 4.85
N VAL A 80 18.45 -9.15 5.91
CA VAL A 80 17.37 -8.19 6.16
C VAL A 80 17.91 -6.76 6.20
N ALA A 81 19.00 -6.52 6.92
CA ALA A 81 19.59 -5.19 7.02
C ALA A 81 20.03 -4.66 5.65
N ASP A 82 20.65 -5.52 4.81
CA ASP A 82 21.09 -5.12 3.48
C ASP A 82 19.91 -4.85 2.54
N GLU A 83 18.85 -5.66 2.63
CA GLU A 83 17.62 -5.47 1.83
C GLU A 83 16.96 -4.13 2.18
N ILE A 84 16.78 -3.84 3.47
CA ILE A 84 16.20 -2.57 3.94
C ILE A 84 17.08 -1.38 3.51
N ALA A 85 18.42 -1.50 3.58
CA ALA A 85 19.36 -0.47 3.21
C ALA A 85 19.43 -0.20 1.70
N SER A 86 18.96 -1.14 0.88
CA SER A 86 19.20 -1.15 -0.58
C SER A 86 18.74 0.12 -1.31
N PRO A 87 17.54 0.72 -1.01
CA PRO A 87 17.12 1.94 -1.70
C PRO A 87 18.03 3.14 -1.44
N LEU A 88 18.60 3.22 -0.24
CA LEU A 88 19.55 4.30 0.10
C LEU A 88 20.91 4.10 -0.58
N ARG A 89 21.35 2.84 -0.71
CA ARG A 89 22.57 2.49 -1.46
C ARG A 89 22.45 2.83 -2.94
N PHE A 90 21.31 2.53 -3.55
CA PHE A 90 21.05 2.90 -4.96
C PHE A 90 21.03 4.40 -5.20
N ARG A 91 20.80 5.19 -4.14
CA ARG A 91 20.89 6.66 -4.16
C ARG A 91 22.29 7.19 -3.86
N HIS A 92 23.26 6.31 -3.66
CA HIS A 92 24.64 6.66 -3.35
C HIS A 92 24.78 7.57 -2.11
N LEU A 93 23.94 7.37 -1.08
CA LEU A 93 24.07 8.09 0.18
C LEU A 93 25.36 7.66 0.93
N PRO A 94 25.90 8.51 1.82
CA PRO A 94 27.05 8.14 2.65
C PRO A 94 26.75 6.91 3.51
N GLU A 95 27.71 5.98 3.62
CA GLU A 95 27.54 4.72 4.34
C GLU A 95 27.11 4.91 5.81
N GLN A 96 27.65 5.93 6.47
CA GLN A 96 27.27 6.27 7.85
C GLN A 96 25.78 6.65 7.95
N GLU A 97 25.26 7.39 6.97
CA GLU A 97 23.84 7.77 6.92
C GLU A 97 22.95 6.56 6.62
N ILE A 98 23.35 5.73 5.65
CA ILE A 98 22.64 4.47 5.33
C ILE A 98 22.53 3.62 6.58
N ARG A 99 23.63 3.36 7.26
CA ARG A 99 23.65 2.56 8.49
C ARG A 99 22.75 3.13 9.56
N SER A 100 22.88 4.42 9.86
CA SER A 100 22.09 5.08 10.91
C SER A 100 20.60 5.01 10.61
N ARG A 101 20.17 5.29 9.37
CA ARG A 101 18.75 5.22 8.98
C ARG A 101 18.22 3.79 9.02
N THR A 102 19.03 2.82 8.57
CA THR A 102 18.64 1.40 8.56
C THR A 102 18.46 0.86 9.99
N GLU A 103 19.41 1.12 10.87
CA GLU A 103 19.34 0.71 12.27
C GLU A 103 18.13 1.34 12.97
N HIS A 104 17.92 2.64 12.80
CA HIS A 104 16.78 3.33 13.38
C HIS A 104 15.44 2.74 12.90
N LEU A 105 15.31 2.46 11.59
CA LEU A 105 14.08 1.90 11.05
C LEU A 105 13.83 0.45 11.52
N ILE A 106 14.88 -0.37 11.57
CA ILE A 106 14.82 -1.74 12.10
C ILE A 106 14.32 -1.74 13.56
N GLU A 107 14.86 -0.85 14.40
CA GLU A 107 14.42 -0.69 15.78
C GLU A 107 12.97 -0.20 15.87
N TYR A 108 12.65 0.85 15.11
CA TYR A 108 11.30 1.44 15.07
C TYR A 108 10.21 0.43 14.71
N LEU A 109 10.50 -0.46 13.74
CA LEU A 109 9.55 -1.49 13.29
C LEU A 109 9.63 -2.80 14.08
N GLY A 110 10.46 -2.87 15.14
CA GLY A 110 10.65 -4.09 15.93
C GLY A 110 11.25 -5.26 15.16
N LEU A 111 12.05 -4.99 14.13
CA LEU A 111 12.67 -5.99 13.26
C LEU A 111 14.08 -6.39 13.71
N ALA A 112 14.55 -5.90 14.84
CA ALA A 112 15.90 -6.18 15.37
C ALA A 112 16.25 -7.67 15.45
N PRO A 113 15.34 -8.59 15.86
CA PRO A 113 15.65 -10.02 15.87
C PRO A 113 15.90 -10.63 14.48
N LEU A 114 15.42 -9.98 13.42
CA LEU A 114 15.52 -10.46 12.03
C LEU A 114 16.73 -9.88 11.29
N ARG A 115 17.38 -8.85 11.85
CA ARG A 115 18.36 -7.98 11.19
C ARG A 115 19.41 -8.71 10.34
N ASP A 116 20.02 -9.74 10.93
CA ASP A 116 21.14 -10.47 10.32
C ASP A 116 20.70 -11.78 9.64
N LEU A 117 19.40 -12.09 9.67
CA LEU A 117 18.87 -13.29 9.04
C LEU A 117 18.86 -13.18 7.52
N PRO A 118 19.04 -14.29 6.82
CA PRO A 118 18.81 -14.33 5.38
C PRO A 118 17.33 -14.10 5.04
N VAL A 119 17.03 -13.20 4.10
CA VAL A 119 15.64 -12.89 3.70
C VAL A 119 14.87 -14.13 3.23
N ARG A 120 15.56 -15.09 2.60
CA ARG A 120 14.94 -16.35 2.14
C ARG A 120 14.38 -17.22 3.27
N ASP A 121 14.96 -17.11 4.49
CA ASP A 121 14.62 -17.96 5.63
C ASP A 121 13.45 -17.39 6.45
N LEU A 122 12.96 -16.21 6.09
CA LEU A 122 11.84 -15.54 6.74
C LEU A 122 10.49 -16.16 6.34
N SER A 123 9.50 -16.06 7.25
CA SER A 123 8.10 -16.34 6.96
C SER A 123 7.53 -15.37 5.93
N GLY A 124 6.37 -15.70 5.33
CA GLY A 124 5.69 -14.83 4.37
C GLY A 124 5.39 -13.44 4.95
N GLY A 125 4.85 -13.39 6.15
CA GLY A 125 4.54 -12.11 6.83
C GLY A 125 5.78 -11.28 7.13
N GLU A 126 6.87 -11.91 7.57
CA GLU A 126 8.15 -11.22 7.80
C GLU A 126 8.72 -10.65 6.49
N LYS A 127 8.64 -11.40 5.38
CA LYS A 127 9.07 -10.91 4.06
C LYS A 127 8.29 -9.67 3.62
N VAL A 128 6.98 -9.66 3.85
CA VAL A 128 6.16 -8.47 3.58
C VAL A 128 6.59 -7.29 4.46
N MET A 129 6.83 -7.51 5.76
CA MET A 129 7.31 -6.46 6.66
C MET A 129 8.66 -5.88 6.20
N ILE A 130 9.58 -6.73 5.73
CA ILE A 130 10.87 -6.27 5.21
C ILE A 130 10.70 -5.47 3.92
N ALA A 131 9.83 -5.91 3.00
CA ALA A 131 9.52 -5.17 1.78
C ALA A 131 8.90 -3.79 2.07
N ILE A 132 8.01 -3.71 3.06
CA ILE A 132 7.47 -2.44 3.55
C ILE A 132 8.61 -1.58 4.11
N ALA A 133 9.45 -2.12 4.99
CA ALA A 133 10.58 -1.40 5.57
C ALA A 133 11.52 -0.84 4.49
N ALA A 134 11.91 -1.65 3.50
CA ALA A 134 12.69 -1.20 2.36
C ALA A 134 11.99 -0.10 1.55
N SER A 135 10.68 -0.21 1.37
CA SER A 135 9.90 0.79 0.62
C SER A 135 9.76 2.13 1.34
N VAL A 136 9.83 2.15 2.69
CA VAL A 136 9.62 3.38 3.47
C VAL A 136 10.91 4.04 3.98
N ILE A 137 12.07 3.37 3.85
CA ILE A 137 13.34 3.90 4.38
C ILE A 137 13.74 5.24 3.73
N SER A 138 13.30 5.46 2.50
CA SER A 138 13.49 6.72 1.77
C SER A 138 12.52 7.82 2.18
N ARG A 139 11.61 7.56 3.12
CA ARG A 139 10.54 8.47 3.57
C ARG A 139 9.67 8.94 2.40
N PRO A 140 8.99 8.01 1.71
CA PRO A 140 8.18 8.36 0.55
C PRO A 140 6.99 9.23 0.94
N GLN A 141 6.46 9.97 -0.04
CA GLN A 141 5.21 10.71 0.07
C GLN A 141 4.00 9.77 0.08
N ALA A 142 4.10 8.66 -0.66
CA ALA A 142 3.07 7.63 -0.69
C ALA A 142 3.67 6.22 -0.63
N LEU A 143 3.00 5.32 0.08
CA LEU A 143 3.26 3.89 0.08
C LEU A 143 2.09 3.18 -0.60
N ILE A 144 2.37 2.40 -1.64
CA ILE A 144 1.38 1.66 -2.40
C ILE A 144 1.63 0.17 -2.23
N LEU A 145 0.58 -0.56 -1.83
CA LEU A 145 0.61 -1.99 -1.50
C LEU A 145 -0.41 -2.72 -2.39
N ASP A 146 0.06 -3.59 -3.28
CA ASP A 146 -0.78 -4.32 -4.24
C ASP A 146 -0.94 -5.78 -3.81
N GLU A 147 -2.11 -6.13 -3.25
CA GLU A 147 -2.51 -7.50 -2.82
C GLU A 147 -1.44 -8.20 -1.95
N TYR A 148 -0.72 -7.45 -1.12
CA TYR A 148 0.39 -7.90 -0.28
C TYR A 148 0.00 -8.97 0.76
N ASP A 149 -1.29 -9.05 1.07
CA ASP A 149 -1.90 -9.87 2.12
C ASP A 149 -2.50 -11.19 1.61
N SER A 150 -2.51 -11.43 0.29
CA SER A 150 -3.19 -12.55 -0.36
C SER A 150 -2.78 -13.95 0.12
N HIS A 151 -1.57 -14.09 0.66
CA HIS A 151 -0.99 -15.36 1.07
C HIS A 151 -0.59 -15.40 2.54
N LEU A 152 -1.12 -14.47 3.34
CA LEU A 152 -0.78 -14.31 4.75
C LEU A 152 -1.89 -14.87 5.66
N ASP A 153 -1.49 -15.36 6.82
CA ASP A 153 -2.41 -15.68 7.90
C ASP A 153 -2.94 -14.43 8.61
N ALA A 154 -4.03 -14.58 9.34
CA ALA A 154 -4.70 -13.47 10.04
C ALA A 154 -3.79 -12.76 11.07
N HIS A 155 -2.86 -13.49 11.72
CA HIS A 155 -1.93 -12.92 12.68
C HIS A 155 -0.92 -12.00 11.99
N SER A 156 -0.35 -12.45 10.87
CA SER A 156 0.57 -11.66 10.04
C SER A 156 -0.12 -10.40 9.50
N ILE A 157 -1.36 -10.53 9.01
CA ILE A 157 -2.16 -9.40 8.52
C ILE A 157 -2.39 -8.37 9.63
N ALA A 158 -2.80 -8.81 10.83
CA ALA A 158 -3.01 -7.91 11.96
C ALA A 158 -1.74 -7.14 12.33
N ARG A 159 -0.60 -7.83 12.39
CA ARG A 159 0.70 -7.22 12.70
C ARG A 159 1.13 -6.20 11.63
N ILE A 160 0.91 -6.50 10.35
CA ILE A 160 1.20 -5.56 9.26
C ILE A 160 0.28 -4.35 9.32
N ASN A 161 -1.01 -4.53 9.61
CA ASN A 161 -1.95 -3.41 9.76
C ASN A 161 -1.56 -2.47 10.90
N GLU A 162 -1.10 -3.03 12.03
CA GLU A 162 -0.56 -2.23 13.15
C GLU A 162 0.68 -1.46 12.71
N LEU A 163 1.62 -2.11 12.01
CA LEU A 163 2.80 -1.46 11.44
C LEU A 163 2.42 -0.32 10.51
N LEU A 164 1.52 -0.55 9.56
CA LEU A 164 1.07 0.47 8.60
C LEU A 164 0.45 1.69 9.30
N SER A 165 -0.34 1.46 10.36
CA SER A 165 -0.98 2.54 11.13
C SER A 165 0.03 3.42 11.88
N GLY A 166 1.20 2.87 12.23
CA GLY A 166 2.28 3.58 12.91
C GLY A 166 3.23 4.32 11.97
N LEU A 167 3.16 4.09 10.65
CA LEU A 167 4.11 4.71 9.70
C LEU A 167 3.83 6.20 9.53
N PRO A 168 4.85 7.07 9.58
CA PRO A 168 4.71 8.51 9.33
C PRO A 168 4.69 8.81 7.82
N ILE A 169 3.81 8.13 7.07
CA ILE A 169 3.65 8.28 5.61
C ILE A 169 2.32 8.96 5.35
N PRO A 170 2.31 10.09 4.61
CA PRO A 170 1.08 10.85 4.36
C PRO A 170 -0.02 10.04 3.66
N TYR A 171 0.35 9.21 2.69
CA TYR A 171 -0.60 8.41 1.92
C TYR A 171 -0.18 6.95 1.93
N ILE A 172 -1.04 6.08 2.46
CA ILE A 172 -0.87 4.63 2.36
C ILE A 172 -2.06 4.12 1.56
N ILE A 173 -1.80 3.55 0.38
CA ILE A 173 -2.84 3.05 -0.51
C ILE A 173 -2.63 1.56 -0.64
N ARG A 174 -3.62 0.77 -0.23
CA ARG A 174 -3.56 -0.67 -0.35
C ARG A 174 -4.67 -1.23 -1.22
N CYS A 175 -4.37 -2.24 -1.98
CA CYS A 175 -5.34 -3.16 -2.55
C CYS A 175 -5.42 -4.37 -1.64
N THR A 176 -6.61 -4.74 -1.19
CA THR A 176 -6.85 -5.92 -0.35
C THR A 176 -8.15 -6.60 -0.75
N GLN A 177 -8.22 -7.91 -0.51
CA GLN A 177 -9.43 -8.71 -0.63
C GLN A 177 -10.10 -8.95 0.74
N ASP A 178 -9.43 -8.58 1.83
CA ASP A 178 -9.98 -8.61 3.18
C ASP A 178 -10.85 -7.39 3.44
N MET A 179 -12.16 -7.60 3.46
CA MET A 179 -13.14 -6.52 3.66
C MET A 179 -13.13 -5.96 5.09
N GLU A 180 -12.73 -6.76 6.09
CA GLU A 180 -12.57 -6.29 7.47
C GLU A 180 -11.38 -5.33 7.56
N ALA A 181 -10.27 -5.69 6.92
CA ALA A 181 -9.12 -4.80 6.81
C ALA A 181 -9.49 -3.54 6.00
N ALA A 182 -10.19 -3.68 4.88
CA ALA A 182 -10.59 -2.54 4.05
C ALA A 182 -11.43 -1.52 4.83
N ALA A 183 -12.33 -1.99 5.70
CA ALA A 183 -13.19 -1.16 6.52
C ALA A 183 -12.46 -0.36 7.62
N GLN A 184 -11.21 -0.71 7.93
CA GLN A 184 -10.38 0.01 8.91
C GLN A 184 -9.64 1.21 8.29
N GLY A 185 -9.67 1.38 6.97
CA GLY A 185 -9.06 2.52 6.31
C GLY A 185 -9.79 3.84 6.59
N ALA A 186 -9.12 4.96 6.45
CA ALA A 186 -9.72 6.28 6.52
C ALA A 186 -10.55 6.60 5.27
N PHE A 187 -10.21 5.98 4.14
CA PHE A 187 -10.87 6.18 2.86
C PHE A 187 -10.97 4.86 2.10
N LEU A 188 -12.07 4.67 1.38
CA LEU A 188 -12.38 3.47 0.63
C LEU A 188 -12.72 3.83 -0.81
N VAL A 189 -12.11 3.12 -1.76
CA VAL A 189 -12.39 3.23 -3.20
C VAL A 189 -12.89 1.88 -3.70
N PHE A 190 -14.13 1.83 -4.19
CA PHE A 190 -14.69 0.65 -4.84
C PHE A 190 -14.58 0.82 -6.35
N LEU A 191 -13.74 -0.02 -6.96
CA LEU A 191 -13.50 -0.06 -8.40
C LEU A 191 -14.23 -1.24 -9.02
N GLU A 192 -14.99 -0.99 -10.08
CA GLU A 192 -15.69 -2.00 -10.86
C GLU A 192 -15.62 -1.65 -12.34
N GLU A 193 -15.30 -2.64 -13.18
CA GLU A 193 -15.20 -2.48 -14.65
C GLU A 193 -14.34 -1.29 -15.08
N GLY A 194 -13.22 -1.05 -14.37
CA GLY A 194 -12.29 0.03 -14.66
C GLY A 194 -12.75 1.42 -14.23
N THR A 195 -13.91 1.54 -13.57
CA THR A 195 -14.46 2.81 -13.09
C THR A 195 -14.65 2.81 -11.58
N ILE A 196 -14.58 3.98 -10.96
CA ILE A 196 -14.89 4.13 -9.55
C ILE A 196 -16.40 4.23 -9.41
N ARG A 197 -17.01 3.27 -8.72
CA ARG A 197 -18.44 3.28 -8.41
C ARG A 197 -18.73 4.04 -7.13
N HIS A 198 -17.88 3.85 -6.12
CA HIS A 198 -18.01 4.52 -4.84
C HIS A 198 -16.62 4.91 -4.33
N ALA A 199 -16.51 6.11 -3.76
CA ALA A 199 -15.34 6.58 -3.05
C ALA A 199 -15.75 7.49 -1.88
N GLY A 200 -15.12 7.32 -0.73
CA GLY A 200 -15.46 8.07 0.48
C GLY A 200 -14.98 7.37 1.74
N THR A 201 -15.49 7.79 2.89
CA THR A 201 -15.21 7.07 4.14
C THR A 201 -15.90 5.70 4.14
N PRO A 202 -15.43 4.73 4.94
CA PRO A 202 -16.09 3.43 5.06
C PRO A 202 -17.59 3.54 5.38
N GLU A 203 -17.98 4.51 6.23
CA GLU A 203 -19.39 4.75 6.61
C GLU A 203 -20.27 5.14 5.43
N THR A 204 -19.70 5.76 4.39
CA THR A 204 -20.44 6.15 3.18
C THR A 204 -20.43 5.07 2.12
N VAL A 205 -19.32 4.36 1.96
CA VAL A 205 -19.14 3.38 0.87
C VAL A 205 -19.70 2.01 1.23
N ILE A 206 -19.43 1.49 2.44
CA ILE A 206 -19.83 0.13 2.81
C ILE A 206 -21.34 -0.09 2.75
N PRO A 207 -22.22 0.83 3.21
CA PRO A 207 -23.65 0.64 3.06
C PRO A 207 -24.11 0.47 1.60
N ALA A 208 -23.47 1.12 0.64
CA ALA A 208 -23.78 0.97 -0.78
C ALA A 208 -23.38 -0.41 -1.35
N LEU A 209 -22.51 -1.14 -0.65
CA LEU A 209 -22.09 -2.50 -1.02
C LEU A 209 -22.95 -3.60 -0.37
N ALA A 210 -24.01 -3.24 0.35
CA ALA A 210 -24.90 -4.20 1.00
C ALA A 210 -25.45 -5.22 0.00
N GLY A 211 -25.40 -6.52 0.37
CA GLY A 211 -25.83 -7.61 -0.51
C GLY A 211 -24.78 -8.08 -1.52
N THR A 212 -23.61 -7.44 -1.58
CA THR A 212 -22.47 -7.88 -2.40
C THR A 212 -21.46 -8.69 -1.59
N PRO A 213 -20.53 -9.41 -2.23
CA PRO A 213 -19.41 -10.06 -1.54
C PRO A 213 -18.46 -9.07 -0.84
N PHE A 214 -18.51 -7.79 -1.19
CA PHE A 214 -17.68 -6.71 -0.65
C PHE A 214 -18.24 -6.06 0.62
N TYR A 215 -19.29 -6.64 1.20
CA TYR A 215 -19.87 -6.14 2.45
C TYR A 215 -19.23 -6.87 3.64
N PRO A 216 -18.50 -6.18 4.55
CA PRO A 216 -17.81 -6.80 5.67
C PRO A 216 -18.75 -7.58 6.59
N PHE A 217 -18.28 -8.70 7.12
CA PHE A 217 -19.09 -9.54 8.02
C PHE A 217 -19.44 -8.80 9.34
N SER A 218 -18.48 -8.05 9.89
CA SER A 218 -18.69 -7.23 11.10
C SER A 218 -19.83 -6.23 10.93
N TRP A 219 -20.01 -5.67 9.75
CA TRP A 219 -21.12 -4.75 9.43
C TRP A 219 -22.46 -5.46 9.32
N ARG A 220 -22.47 -6.74 8.93
CA ARG A 220 -23.71 -7.56 8.92
C ARG A 220 -24.21 -7.83 10.34
N CYS A 221 -23.29 -7.99 11.29
CA CYS A 221 -23.60 -8.30 12.70
C CYS A 221 -23.83 -7.05 13.55
N GLY A 222 -23.82 -5.84 12.99
CA GLY A 222 -24.01 -4.59 13.73
C GLY A 222 -22.78 -4.16 14.53
N TYR A 223 -21.66 -4.86 14.41
CA TYR A 223 -20.37 -4.45 15.00
C TYR A 223 -19.72 -3.39 14.09
N ARG A 224 -20.07 -2.13 14.33
CA ARG A 224 -19.26 -1.02 13.78
C ARG A 224 -17.96 -1.00 14.56
N THR A 225 -16.85 -1.37 13.94
CA THR A 225 -15.51 -1.15 14.50
C THR A 225 -15.37 0.34 14.76
N ARG A 226 -15.41 0.72 16.04
CA ARG A 226 -15.03 2.10 16.43
C ARG A 226 -13.51 2.16 16.30
N ALA A 227 -13.03 3.04 15.42
CA ALA A 227 -11.63 3.46 15.37
C ALA A 227 -11.24 4.15 16.66
#